data_154d3cc460361133c3c2d29a3f736478
#
_entry.id   154d3cc460361133c3c2d29a3f736478
#
_cell.length_a   1.000
_cell.length_b   1.000
_cell.length_c   1.000
_cell.angle_alpha   90.00
_cell.angle_beta   90.00
_cell.angle_gamma   90.00
#
_symmetry.space_group_name_H-M   'P 1'
#
loop_
_entity.id
_entity.type
_entity.pdbx_description
1 polymer ?
#
loop_
_entity_poly.entity_id
_entity_poly.type
_entity_poly.pdbx_seq_one_letter_code
_entity_poly.pdbx_strand_id
1 'polypeptide(L)'
;LALLTGQIEERRKYINTIESDVHTLTSEIASLQKQLNKLQRDLKDKKRKYETSVQYMYRNKSVQEKLMFIFSAENLSQTYRRMRYVQEYANFQRLQGMEIERKQKQIAAKKREVEQTKNAKQNLLKQGEVEKAKLEIQEKERQTLLANLQKKQKGIQNEIRKKKRSAEQLNAQIDRLIEIEIEKARKRAE
;
A
#
# COMPACT_ATOMS: atom_id res chain seq x y z
N LEU A 1 10.27 14.39 -26.57
CA LEU A 1 10.44 12.95 -26.35
C LEU A 1 11.15 12.67 -25.02
N ALA A 2 12.34 13.22 -24.77
CA ALA A 2 13.09 12.99 -23.53
C ALA A 2 12.27 13.35 -22.28
N LEU A 3 11.59 14.51 -22.26
CA LEU A 3 10.73 14.92 -21.16
C LEU A 3 9.60 13.91 -20.90
N LEU A 4 8.90 13.49 -21.97
CA LEU A 4 7.79 12.53 -21.84
C LEU A 4 8.31 11.16 -21.37
N THR A 5 9.48 10.73 -21.82
CA THR A 5 10.10 9.49 -21.36
C THR A 5 10.46 9.58 -19.87
N GLY A 6 11.03 10.70 -19.42
CA GLY A 6 11.31 10.94 -17.99
C GLY A 6 10.05 10.90 -17.14
N GLN A 7 8.97 11.57 -17.57
CA GLN A 7 7.68 11.53 -16.87
C GLN A 7 7.09 10.10 -16.76
N ILE A 8 7.21 9.31 -17.82
CA ILE A 8 6.76 7.90 -17.83
C ILE A 8 7.57 7.09 -16.82
N GLU A 9 8.89 7.27 -16.75
CA GLU A 9 9.76 6.56 -15.81
C GLU A 9 9.48 6.95 -14.36
N GLU A 10 9.31 8.24 -14.07
CA GLU A 10 8.92 8.71 -12.75
C GLU A 10 7.56 8.15 -12.32
N ARG A 11 6.58 8.15 -13.22
CA ARG A 11 5.26 7.58 -12.95
C ARG A 11 5.31 6.07 -12.69
N ARG A 12 6.13 5.34 -13.43
CA ARG A 12 6.37 3.90 -13.18
C ARG A 12 6.98 3.66 -11.78
N LYS A 13 7.99 4.46 -11.40
CA LYS A 13 8.57 4.39 -10.06
C LYS A 13 7.53 4.67 -8.98
N TYR A 14 6.70 5.67 -9.18
CA TYR A 14 5.63 6.00 -8.24
C TYR A 14 4.60 4.88 -8.11
N ILE A 15 4.18 4.25 -9.21
CA ILE A 15 3.29 3.09 -9.20
C ILE A 15 3.93 1.92 -8.43
N ASN A 16 5.21 1.63 -8.67
CA ASN A 16 5.93 0.58 -7.94
C ASN A 16 5.98 0.87 -6.42
N THR A 17 6.15 2.13 -6.02
CA THR A 17 6.08 2.54 -4.62
C THR A 17 4.70 2.26 -4.03
N ILE A 18 3.62 2.65 -4.72
CA ILE A 18 2.24 2.36 -4.30
C ILE A 18 2.03 0.84 -4.15
N GLU A 19 2.51 0.02 -5.08
CA GLU A 19 2.39 -1.44 -5.00
C GLU A 19 3.15 -2.02 -3.80
N SER A 20 4.34 -1.51 -3.50
CA SER A 20 5.11 -1.87 -2.32
C SER A 20 4.38 -1.50 -1.02
N ASP A 21 3.82 -0.29 -0.96
CA ASP A 21 3.06 0.18 0.20
C ASP A 21 1.79 -0.65 0.41
N VAL A 22 1.08 -0.98 -0.67
CA VAL A 22 -0.10 -1.89 -0.62
C VAL A 22 0.29 -3.27 -0.10
N HIS A 23 1.45 -3.80 -0.49
CA HIS A 23 1.96 -5.07 0.03
C HIS A 23 2.29 -4.98 1.52
N THR A 24 2.93 -3.91 1.95
CA THR A 24 3.25 -3.64 3.36
C THR A 24 1.98 -3.54 4.21
N LEU A 25 1.00 -2.73 3.79
CA LEU A 25 -0.29 -2.62 4.48
C LEU A 25 -1.05 -3.94 4.51
N THR A 26 -0.92 -4.79 3.49
CA THR A 26 -1.54 -6.12 3.46
C THR A 26 -0.96 -7.01 4.56
N SER A 27 0.35 -7.00 4.71
CA SER A 27 1.06 -7.75 5.76
C SER A 27 0.72 -7.24 7.15
N GLU A 28 0.64 -5.92 7.30
CA GLU A 28 0.24 -5.26 8.54
C GLU A 28 -1.20 -5.63 8.94
N ILE A 29 -2.16 -5.56 8.01
CA ILE A 29 -3.55 -5.99 8.25
C ILE A 29 -3.60 -7.44 8.73
N ALA A 30 -2.85 -8.34 8.10
CA ALA A 30 -2.79 -9.74 8.52
C ALA A 30 -2.26 -9.91 9.95
N SER A 31 -1.20 -9.17 10.30
CA SER A 31 -0.63 -9.14 11.65
C SER A 31 -1.62 -8.60 12.68
N LEU A 32 -2.24 -7.45 12.40
CA LEU A 32 -3.25 -6.81 13.26
C LEU A 32 -4.46 -7.74 13.47
N GLN A 33 -4.91 -8.43 12.42
CA GLN A 33 -6.02 -9.38 12.49
C GLN A 33 -5.66 -10.58 13.38
N LYS A 34 -4.44 -11.09 13.29
CA LYS A 34 -3.93 -12.16 14.17
C LYS A 34 -3.91 -11.72 15.64
N GLN A 35 -3.44 -10.50 15.92
CA GLN A 35 -3.44 -9.92 17.26
C GLN A 35 -4.87 -9.75 17.80
N LEU A 36 -5.77 -9.25 16.96
CA LEU A 36 -7.18 -9.07 17.30
C LEU A 36 -7.83 -10.40 17.66
N ASN A 37 -7.62 -11.44 16.85
CA ASN A 37 -8.17 -12.77 17.09
C ASN A 37 -7.64 -13.36 18.40
N LYS A 38 -6.35 -13.16 18.72
CA LYS A 38 -5.77 -13.57 20.01
C LYS A 38 -6.44 -12.85 21.19
N LEU A 39 -6.54 -11.54 21.11
CA LEU A 39 -7.19 -10.75 22.17
C LEU A 39 -8.66 -11.15 22.39
N GLN A 40 -9.39 -11.47 21.32
CA GLN A 40 -10.78 -11.94 21.41
C GLN A 40 -10.88 -13.32 22.09
N ARG A 41 -9.97 -14.26 21.77
CA ARG A 41 -9.92 -15.57 22.44
C ARG A 41 -9.61 -15.41 23.93
N ASP A 42 -8.58 -14.63 24.26
CA ASP A 42 -8.20 -14.35 25.63
C ASP A 42 -9.34 -13.70 26.43
N LEU A 43 -10.08 -12.76 25.81
CA LEU A 43 -11.25 -12.14 26.43
C LEU A 43 -12.36 -13.18 26.67
N LYS A 44 -12.63 -14.04 25.70
CA LYS A 44 -13.65 -15.09 25.81
C LYS A 44 -13.32 -16.04 26.97
N ASP A 45 -12.07 -16.48 27.07
CA ASP A 45 -11.63 -17.38 28.15
C ASP A 45 -11.69 -16.68 29.52
N LYS A 46 -11.27 -15.41 29.63
CA LYS A 46 -11.41 -14.64 30.85
C LYS A 46 -12.86 -14.45 31.26
N LYS A 47 -13.75 -14.10 30.33
CA LYS A 47 -15.18 -13.98 30.60
C LYS A 47 -15.77 -15.28 31.12
N ARG A 48 -15.46 -16.42 30.51
CA ARG A 48 -15.93 -17.72 30.95
C ARG A 48 -15.48 -18.04 32.38
N LYS A 49 -14.20 -17.82 32.70
CA LYS A 49 -13.68 -18.02 34.06
C LYS A 49 -14.35 -17.10 35.07
N TYR A 50 -14.54 -15.84 34.70
CA TYR A 50 -15.23 -14.87 35.53
C TYR A 50 -16.69 -15.23 35.77
N GLU A 51 -17.42 -15.64 34.73
CA GLU A 51 -18.81 -16.10 34.79
C GLU A 51 -18.95 -17.30 35.76
N THR A 52 -18.11 -18.31 35.61
CA THR A 52 -18.09 -19.47 36.50
C THR A 52 -17.88 -19.05 37.94
N SER A 53 -16.95 -18.12 38.19
CA SER A 53 -16.64 -17.62 39.51
C SER A 53 -17.81 -16.79 40.12
N VAL A 54 -18.46 -15.96 39.27
CA VAL A 54 -19.64 -15.19 39.70
C VAL A 54 -20.84 -16.12 39.98
N GLN A 55 -21.05 -17.15 39.17
CA GLN A 55 -22.09 -18.17 39.41
C GLN A 55 -21.87 -18.90 40.73
N TYR A 56 -20.63 -19.28 41.01
CA TYR A 56 -20.26 -19.88 42.29
C TYR A 56 -20.57 -18.93 43.47
N MET A 57 -20.17 -17.65 43.36
CA MET A 57 -20.49 -16.63 44.37
C MET A 57 -22.00 -16.44 44.52
N TYR A 58 -22.75 -16.45 43.43
CA TYR A 58 -24.21 -16.28 43.45
C TYR A 58 -24.92 -17.43 44.17
N ARG A 59 -24.48 -18.67 43.91
CA ARG A 59 -25.03 -19.86 44.61
C ARG A 59 -24.73 -19.86 46.11
N ASN A 60 -23.56 -19.33 46.49
CA ASN A 60 -23.09 -19.23 47.88
C ASN A 60 -23.26 -17.82 48.41
N LYS A 61 -24.42 -17.19 48.13
CA LYS A 61 -24.71 -15.78 48.43
C LYS A 61 -24.98 -15.52 49.92
N SER A 62 -25.28 -16.56 50.67
CA SER A 62 -25.70 -16.40 52.05
C SER A 62 -24.66 -15.67 52.86
N VAL A 63 -25.00 -14.48 53.33
CA VAL A 63 -24.20 -13.74 54.32
C VAL A 63 -23.98 -14.62 55.51
N GLN A 64 -24.99 -15.43 55.86
CA GLN A 64 -24.93 -16.40 56.95
C GLN A 64 -23.83 -17.43 56.74
N GLU A 65 -23.71 -18.02 55.51
CA GLU A 65 -22.65 -18.98 55.21
C GLU A 65 -21.24 -18.36 55.30
N LYS A 66 -21.10 -17.12 54.85
CA LYS A 66 -19.80 -16.40 54.97
C LYS A 66 -19.49 -16.09 56.45
N LEU A 67 -20.48 -15.69 57.19
CA LEU A 67 -20.33 -15.49 58.64
C LEU A 67 -20.07 -16.83 59.36
N MET A 68 -20.79 -17.88 59.03
CA MET A 68 -20.52 -19.24 59.56
C MET A 68 -19.12 -19.70 59.20
N PHE A 69 -18.66 -19.49 57.96
CA PHE A 69 -17.26 -19.79 57.59
C PHE A 69 -16.23 -19.02 58.41
N ILE A 70 -16.49 -17.77 58.73
CA ILE A 70 -15.58 -16.96 59.54
C ILE A 70 -15.63 -17.38 61.01
N PHE A 71 -16.85 -17.56 61.54
CA PHE A 71 -17.05 -17.84 62.98
C PHE A 71 -16.86 -19.34 63.35
N SER A 72 -16.87 -20.27 62.40
CA SER A 72 -16.51 -21.68 62.63
C SER A 72 -15.00 -21.89 62.78
N ALA A 73 -14.22 -20.85 62.88
CA ALA A 73 -12.78 -20.96 63.14
C ALA A 73 -12.50 -21.40 64.57
N GLU A 74 -11.48 -22.24 64.75
CA GLU A 74 -11.06 -22.80 66.05
C GLU A 74 -10.37 -21.76 66.95
N ASN A 75 -9.83 -20.69 66.35
CA ASN A 75 -9.12 -19.64 67.07
C ASN A 75 -9.15 -18.30 66.33
N LEU A 76 -8.85 -17.20 67.06
CA LEU A 76 -8.83 -15.85 66.54
C LEU A 76 -7.90 -15.64 65.35
N SER A 77 -6.77 -16.33 65.32
CA SER A 77 -5.82 -16.26 64.19
C SER A 77 -6.41 -16.87 62.91
N GLN A 78 -7.17 -17.94 63.03
CA GLN A 78 -7.87 -18.56 61.91
C GLN A 78 -9.06 -17.74 61.46
N THR A 79 -9.81 -17.12 62.41
CA THR A 79 -10.87 -16.16 62.09
C THR A 79 -10.35 -14.99 61.23
N TYR A 80 -9.22 -14.39 61.62
CA TYR A 80 -8.58 -13.30 60.89
C TYR A 80 -8.14 -13.74 59.50
N ARG A 81 -7.52 -14.92 59.36
CA ARG A 81 -7.12 -15.46 58.03
C ARG A 81 -8.33 -15.70 57.13
N ARG A 82 -9.43 -16.22 57.64
CA ARG A 82 -10.67 -16.46 56.88
C ARG A 82 -11.34 -15.15 56.45
N MET A 83 -11.38 -14.17 57.32
CA MET A 83 -11.88 -12.83 56.95
C MET A 83 -11.04 -12.16 55.87
N ARG A 84 -9.72 -12.21 56.00
CA ARG A 84 -8.80 -11.71 54.98
C ARG A 84 -8.99 -12.46 53.64
N TYR A 85 -9.15 -13.76 53.65
CA TYR A 85 -9.42 -14.54 52.45
C TYR A 85 -10.68 -14.07 51.73
N VAL A 86 -11.77 -13.83 52.45
CA VAL A 86 -13.03 -13.32 51.84
C VAL A 86 -12.84 -11.93 51.25
N GLN A 87 -12.11 -11.05 51.89
CA GLN A 87 -11.79 -9.72 51.39
C GLN A 87 -10.91 -9.78 50.14
N GLU A 88 -9.83 -10.56 50.17
CA GLU A 88 -8.92 -10.74 49.03
C GLU A 88 -9.64 -11.39 47.81
N TYR A 89 -10.52 -12.34 48.07
CA TYR A 89 -11.33 -12.94 47.00
C TYR A 89 -12.28 -11.93 46.37
N ALA A 90 -12.93 -11.08 47.14
CA ALA A 90 -13.79 -10.01 46.62
C ALA A 90 -12.99 -8.97 45.78
N ASN A 91 -11.81 -8.59 46.28
CA ASN A 91 -10.90 -7.70 45.55
C ASN A 91 -10.41 -8.34 44.22
N PHE A 92 -10.04 -9.62 44.27
CA PHE A 92 -9.65 -10.38 43.07
C PHE A 92 -10.76 -10.37 42.00
N GLN A 93 -12.01 -10.63 42.39
CA GLN A 93 -13.16 -10.58 41.47
C GLN A 93 -13.36 -9.20 40.83
N ARG A 94 -13.25 -8.15 41.66
CA ARG A 94 -13.32 -6.78 41.15
C ARG A 94 -12.23 -6.49 40.13
N LEU A 95 -11.00 -6.88 40.40
CA LEU A 95 -9.87 -6.71 39.48
C LEU A 95 -10.05 -7.49 38.19
N GLN A 96 -10.60 -8.71 38.25
CA GLN A 96 -10.92 -9.50 37.06
C GLN A 96 -11.99 -8.80 36.19
N GLY A 97 -13.01 -8.21 36.79
CA GLY A 97 -14.02 -7.41 36.08
C GLY A 97 -13.40 -6.19 35.36
N MET A 98 -12.56 -5.44 36.07
CA MET A 98 -11.84 -4.30 35.49
C MET A 98 -10.90 -4.72 34.35
N GLU A 99 -10.24 -5.86 34.47
CA GLU A 99 -9.35 -6.38 33.44
C GLU A 99 -10.12 -6.81 32.18
N ILE A 100 -11.32 -7.39 32.34
CA ILE A 100 -12.22 -7.70 31.23
C ILE A 100 -12.62 -6.42 30.50
N GLU A 101 -13.01 -5.36 31.23
CA GLU A 101 -13.35 -4.06 30.64
C GLU A 101 -12.17 -3.44 29.88
N ARG A 102 -10.97 -3.48 30.48
CA ARG A 102 -9.74 -3.00 29.82
C ARG A 102 -9.47 -3.75 28.53
N LYS A 103 -9.60 -5.09 28.52
CA LYS A 103 -9.44 -5.90 27.30
C LYS A 103 -10.49 -5.58 26.24
N GLN A 104 -11.74 -5.30 26.62
CA GLN A 104 -12.77 -4.86 25.68
C GLN A 104 -12.40 -3.54 25.01
N LYS A 105 -11.90 -2.57 25.79
CA LYS A 105 -11.42 -1.28 25.24
C LYS A 105 -10.23 -1.48 24.29
N GLN A 106 -9.29 -2.37 24.64
CA GLN A 106 -8.16 -2.72 23.75
C GLN A 106 -8.63 -3.34 22.43
N ILE A 107 -9.60 -4.26 22.49
CA ILE A 107 -10.17 -4.87 21.28
C ILE A 107 -10.87 -3.83 20.40
N ALA A 108 -11.63 -2.91 21.01
CA ALA A 108 -12.28 -1.83 20.28
C ALA A 108 -11.27 -0.90 19.59
N ALA A 109 -10.19 -0.54 20.28
CA ALA A 109 -9.09 0.24 19.70
C ALA A 109 -8.42 -0.51 18.53
N LYS A 110 -8.08 -1.79 18.74
CA LYS A 110 -7.45 -2.62 17.71
C LYS A 110 -8.34 -2.84 16.48
N LYS A 111 -9.66 -2.96 16.66
CA LYS A 111 -10.61 -2.99 15.53
C LYS A 111 -10.59 -1.71 14.70
N ARG A 112 -10.54 -0.55 15.37
CA ARG A 112 -10.43 0.75 14.68
C ARG A 112 -9.13 0.85 13.88
N GLU A 113 -8.02 0.41 14.45
CA GLU A 113 -6.71 0.38 13.79
C GLU A 113 -6.76 -0.49 12.52
N VAL A 114 -7.31 -1.70 12.59
CA VAL A 114 -7.52 -2.58 11.42
C VAL A 114 -8.34 -1.88 10.35
N GLU A 115 -9.41 -1.20 10.72
CA GLU A 115 -10.29 -0.52 9.77
C GLU A 115 -9.60 0.69 9.12
N GLN A 116 -8.85 1.47 9.89
CA GLN A 116 -8.06 2.58 9.36
C GLN A 116 -7.00 2.09 8.37
N THR A 117 -6.27 1.02 8.69
CA THR A 117 -5.27 0.43 7.79
C THR A 117 -5.90 -0.12 6.51
N LYS A 118 -7.10 -0.74 6.60
CA LYS A 118 -7.86 -1.18 5.42
C LYS A 118 -8.27 -0.01 4.52
N ASN A 119 -8.76 1.07 5.12
CA ASN A 119 -9.16 2.26 4.38
C ASN A 119 -7.96 2.93 3.70
N ALA A 120 -6.82 3.01 4.38
CA ALA A 120 -5.57 3.50 3.81
C ALA A 120 -5.15 2.65 2.59
N LYS A 121 -5.16 1.32 2.72
CA LYS A 121 -4.88 0.39 1.62
C LYS A 121 -5.84 0.62 0.43
N GLN A 122 -7.13 0.76 0.68
CA GLN A 122 -8.13 0.96 -0.37
C GLN A 122 -7.91 2.29 -1.12
N ASN A 123 -7.53 3.35 -0.39
CA ASN A 123 -7.20 4.63 -1.00
C ASN A 123 -5.95 4.53 -1.90
N LEU A 124 -4.90 3.84 -1.45
CA LEU A 124 -3.71 3.60 -2.27
C LEU A 124 -4.01 2.77 -3.52
N LEU A 125 -4.87 1.76 -3.41
CA LEU A 125 -5.30 0.98 -4.58
C LEU A 125 -5.99 1.86 -5.63
N LYS A 126 -6.93 2.73 -5.20
CA LYS A 126 -7.59 3.68 -6.10
C LYS A 126 -6.59 4.65 -6.74
N GLN A 127 -5.64 5.16 -5.98
CA GLN A 127 -4.56 6.01 -6.52
C GLN A 127 -3.73 5.24 -7.56
N GLY A 128 -3.37 3.99 -7.26
CA GLY A 128 -2.62 3.15 -8.19
C GLY A 128 -3.36 2.91 -9.51
N GLU A 129 -4.67 2.67 -9.47
CA GLU A 129 -5.51 2.53 -10.67
C GLU A 129 -5.51 3.81 -11.52
N VAL A 130 -5.68 4.98 -10.88
CA VAL A 130 -5.64 6.27 -11.56
C VAL A 130 -4.27 6.53 -12.20
N GLU A 131 -3.19 6.24 -11.50
CA GLU A 131 -1.84 6.45 -12.02
C GLU A 131 -1.50 5.47 -13.16
N LYS A 132 -1.97 4.22 -13.09
CA LYS A 132 -1.86 3.24 -14.20
C LYS A 132 -2.61 3.71 -15.44
N ALA A 133 -3.82 4.23 -15.30
CA ALA A 133 -4.58 4.78 -16.42
C ALA A 133 -3.85 5.98 -17.08
N LYS A 134 -3.30 6.89 -16.27
CA LYS A 134 -2.50 8.01 -16.77
C LYS A 134 -1.23 7.54 -17.48
N LEU A 135 -0.55 6.51 -16.97
CA LEU A 135 0.62 5.92 -17.58
C LEU A 135 0.29 5.35 -18.96
N GLU A 136 -0.80 4.62 -19.09
CA GLU A 136 -1.24 4.06 -20.36
C GLU A 136 -1.49 5.14 -21.43
N ILE A 137 -2.11 6.26 -21.04
CA ILE A 137 -2.33 7.40 -21.93
C ILE A 137 -0.98 7.98 -22.38
N GLN A 138 -0.06 8.22 -21.47
CA GLN A 138 1.26 8.76 -21.79
C GLN A 138 2.08 7.83 -22.68
N GLU A 139 1.99 6.52 -22.48
CA GLU A 139 2.65 5.53 -23.34
C GLU A 139 2.08 5.53 -24.78
N LYS A 140 0.76 5.65 -24.95
CA LYS A 140 0.12 5.81 -26.25
C LYS A 140 0.54 7.10 -26.95
N GLU A 141 0.59 8.22 -26.21
CA GLU A 141 1.08 9.49 -26.73
C GLU A 141 2.53 9.40 -27.20
N ARG A 142 3.40 8.75 -26.41
CA ARG A 142 4.79 8.52 -26.79
C ARG A 142 4.91 7.67 -28.06
N GLN A 143 4.12 6.60 -28.18
CA GLN A 143 4.11 5.75 -29.37
C GLN A 143 3.67 6.52 -30.61
N THR A 144 2.61 7.33 -30.50
CA THR A 144 2.10 8.17 -31.59
C THR A 144 3.15 9.22 -32.02
N LEU A 145 3.79 9.86 -31.07
CA LEU A 145 4.84 10.84 -31.34
C LEU A 145 6.05 10.20 -32.03
N LEU A 146 6.47 9.02 -31.59
CA LEU A 146 7.56 8.25 -32.22
C LEU A 146 7.22 7.88 -33.68
N ALA A 147 6.01 7.36 -33.92
CA ALA A 147 5.57 7.03 -35.27
C ALA A 147 5.56 8.26 -36.22
N ASN A 148 5.08 9.41 -35.74
CA ASN A 148 5.07 10.65 -36.49
C ASN A 148 6.48 11.17 -36.76
N LEU A 149 7.40 11.09 -35.80
CA LEU A 149 8.80 11.47 -35.99
C LEU A 149 9.50 10.58 -37.01
N GLN A 150 9.29 9.27 -36.97
CA GLN A 150 9.83 8.32 -37.94
C GLN A 150 9.31 8.59 -39.38
N LYS A 151 8.01 8.92 -39.50
CA LYS A 151 7.43 9.30 -40.78
C LYS A 151 8.05 10.59 -41.34
N LYS A 152 8.21 11.61 -40.51
CA LYS A 152 8.89 12.87 -40.86
C LYS A 152 10.36 12.62 -41.28
N GLN A 153 11.09 11.82 -40.53
CA GLN A 153 12.48 11.47 -40.82
C GLN A 153 12.60 10.81 -42.19
N LYS A 154 11.75 9.82 -42.50
CA LYS A 154 11.71 9.18 -43.85
C LYS A 154 11.38 10.19 -44.93
N GLY A 155 10.45 11.12 -44.71
CA GLY A 155 10.12 12.19 -45.64
C GLY A 155 11.33 13.09 -45.93
N ILE A 156 12.01 13.58 -44.91
CA ILE A 156 13.21 14.42 -45.06
C ILE A 156 14.33 13.66 -45.77
N GLN A 157 14.57 12.40 -45.45
CA GLN A 157 15.58 11.59 -46.12
C GLN A 157 15.27 11.44 -47.62
N ASN A 158 13.99 11.29 -47.98
CA ASN A 158 13.58 11.21 -49.41
C ASN A 158 13.77 12.55 -50.12
N GLU A 159 13.47 13.67 -49.46
CA GLU A 159 13.73 15.00 -50.01
C GLU A 159 15.23 15.25 -50.23
N ILE A 160 16.06 14.91 -49.25
CA ILE A 160 17.53 15.01 -49.37
C ILE A 160 18.00 14.20 -50.57
N ARG A 161 17.52 12.94 -50.74
CA ARG A 161 17.89 12.10 -51.88
C ARG A 161 17.46 12.72 -53.23
N LYS A 162 16.24 13.30 -53.30
CA LYS A 162 15.78 13.99 -54.51
C LYS A 162 16.65 15.20 -54.84
N LYS A 163 16.92 16.03 -53.82
CA LYS A 163 17.75 17.21 -54.03
C LYS A 163 19.20 16.86 -54.45
N LYS A 164 19.76 15.81 -53.84
CA LYS A 164 21.09 15.31 -54.22
C LYS A 164 21.13 14.88 -55.69
N ARG A 165 20.15 14.09 -56.15
CA ARG A 165 20.03 13.68 -57.55
C ARG A 165 19.88 14.87 -58.49
N SER A 166 19.06 15.84 -58.12
CA SER A 166 18.90 17.07 -58.94
C SER A 166 20.19 17.87 -59.01
N ALA A 167 20.95 17.99 -57.92
CA ALA A 167 22.26 18.63 -57.90
C ALA A 167 23.27 17.88 -58.79
N GLU A 168 23.31 16.55 -58.74
CA GLU A 168 24.17 15.72 -59.58
C GLU A 168 23.82 15.89 -61.08
N GLN A 169 22.52 15.94 -61.41
CA GLN A 169 22.07 16.19 -62.78
C GLN A 169 22.46 17.59 -63.28
N LEU A 170 22.31 18.62 -62.42
CA LEU A 170 22.68 19.97 -62.75
C LEU A 170 24.20 20.11 -62.93
N ASN A 171 25.02 19.49 -62.09
CA ASN A 171 26.48 19.47 -62.26
C ASN A 171 26.87 18.78 -63.58
N ALA A 172 26.26 17.65 -63.92
CA ALA A 172 26.52 16.97 -65.21
C ALA A 172 26.10 17.82 -66.41
N GLN A 173 25.05 18.66 -66.29
CA GLN A 173 24.68 19.59 -67.34
C GLN A 173 25.69 20.75 -67.46
N ILE A 174 26.17 21.25 -66.34
CA ILE A 174 27.21 22.30 -66.32
C ILE A 174 28.50 21.77 -66.99
N ASP A 175 28.93 20.58 -66.63
CA ASP A 175 30.15 19.97 -67.18
C ASP A 175 30.02 19.82 -68.71
N ARG A 176 28.87 19.35 -69.23
CA ARG A 176 28.60 19.27 -70.65
C ARG A 176 28.64 20.62 -71.34
N LEU A 177 28.08 21.66 -70.73
CA LEU A 177 28.11 23.02 -71.29
C LEU A 177 29.52 23.57 -71.34
N ILE A 178 30.32 23.30 -70.32
CA ILE A 178 31.74 23.68 -70.29
C ILE A 178 32.52 22.95 -71.43
N GLU A 179 32.30 21.67 -71.61
CA GLU A 179 32.92 20.89 -72.73
C GLU A 179 32.57 21.46 -74.10
N ILE A 180 31.29 21.76 -74.35
CA ILE A 180 30.81 22.37 -75.60
C ILE A 180 31.45 23.75 -75.83
N GLU A 181 31.58 24.56 -74.77
CA GLU A 181 32.16 25.91 -74.92
C GLU A 181 33.68 25.84 -75.14
N ILE A 182 34.37 24.90 -74.50
CA ILE A 182 35.81 24.61 -74.78
C ILE A 182 35.98 24.19 -76.22
N GLU A 183 35.16 23.31 -76.74
CA GLU A 183 35.24 22.86 -78.17
C GLU A 183 34.93 23.96 -79.18
N LYS A 184 33.95 24.82 -78.87
CA LYS A 184 33.68 26.02 -79.65
C LYS A 184 34.86 27.03 -79.63
N ALA A 185 35.49 27.23 -78.50
CA ALA A 185 36.64 28.11 -78.37
C ALA A 185 37.83 27.55 -79.15
N ARG A 186 38.07 26.23 -79.13
CA ARG A 186 39.10 25.58 -79.95
C ARG A 186 38.87 25.79 -81.46
N LYS A 187 37.62 25.57 -81.93
CA LYS A 187 37.26 25.75 -83.38
C LYS A 187 37.29 27.21 -83.84
N ARG A 188 37.33 28.20 -82.97
CA ARG A 188 37.51 29.64 -83.28
C ARG A 188 38.97 30.05 -83.26
N ALA A 189 39.83 29.27 -82.68
CA ALA A 189 41.27 29.53 -82.60
C ALA A 189 42.09 28.86 -83.69
N GLU A 190 41.46 27.94 -84.39
CA GLU A 190 41.91 27.38 -85.72
C GLU A 190 41.44 28.28 -86.86
#